data_839aaddbb782610bf2faac41841cbaed
#
_entry.id   839aaddbb782610bf2faac41841cbaed
#
_cell.length_a   1.000
_cell.length_b   1.000
_cell.length_c   1.000
_cell.angle_alpha   90.00
_cell.angle_beta   90.00
_cell.angle_gamma   90.00
#
_symmetry.space_group_name_H-M   'P 1'
#
loop_
_entity.id
_entity.type
_entity.pdbx_description
1 polymer ?
#
loop_
_entity_poly.entity_id
_entity_poly.type
_entity_poly.pdbx_seq_one_letter_code
_entity_poly.pdbx_strand_id
1 'polypeptide(L)'
;MLTGTNGILSQAQKAKETNDNSATEEKVKLIATTTKMQAETGTLDADKLVEEITTSYGGQATKSENGFPITAEINGKKFEINSDGNIAVNKNIKEITGNEETNTITQDNLGNRIVVPAGFEVVNPNDNVTDGIIVKDKTHTNTVGSEFVWIPVGTIIKEDNTTVNIELKRYVFNADGTVNVELSGTEPGDQLKESSSSSYYFTEGLENSKTDNTHAKNIETFKTKTESSHGYYIGRYEARTTTRRTTSTTNDGLTPITIQPNDYVYNYVTQAQAATLSQEMYKETTFESDLINSYAWDTATLFLQTFDNRTNKDSLKKYSIQNSLNTKSDGLATQGTNKLDSSKQDKICNVYDMASNCLEWSTETSSGSNIPCTLRGGNCNDNNVNNTSYRNSNVTPGCYDDRSFRPILYL
;
A
#
# COMPACT_ATOMS: atom_id res chain seq x y z
N MET A 1 0.94 46.05 -23.39
CA MET A 1 -0.40 45.41 -23.28
C MET A 1 -0.58 44.38 -24.40
N LEU A 2 -0.01 43.19 -24.27
CA LEU A 2 -0.13 42.09 -25.25
C LEU A 2 0.14 40.75 -24.55
N THR A 3 -0.43 40.54 -23.36
CA THR A 3 -0.29 39.29 -22.58
C THR A 3 -1.59 38.46 -22.49
N GLY A 4 -2.68 38.93 -23.11
CA GLY A 4 -3.98 38.29 -22.96
C GLY A 4 -4.30 37.16 -23.95
N THR A 5 -3.86 37.25 -25.20
CA THR A 5 -4.27 36.33 -26.26
C THR A 5 -3.54 34.97 -26.21
N ASN A 6 -2.26 34.95 -25.84
CA ASN A 6 -1.51 33.69 -25.72
C ASN A 6 -1.99 32.87 -24.51
N GLY A 7 -2.45 33.52 -23.44
CA GLY A 7 -2.99 32.84 -22.26
C GLY A 7 -4.35 32.16 -22.54
N ILE A 8 -5.24 32.85 -23.29
CA ILE A 8 -6.56 32.31 -23.63
C ILE A 8 -6.45 31.15 -24.63
N LEU A 9 -5.59 31.28 -25.64
CA LEU A 9 -5.32 30.19 -26.60
C LEU A 9 -4.68 28.96 -25.89
N SER A 10 -3.73 29.18 -25.00
CA SER A 10 -3.12 28.12 -24.19
C SER A 10 -4.13 27.45 -23.26
N GLN A 11 -5.02 28.23 -22.62
CA GLN A 11 -6.11 27.67 -21.79
C GLN A 11 -7.15 26.93 -22.63
N ALA A 12 -7.52 27.43 -23.80
CA ALA A 12 -8.44 26.76 -24.72
C ALA A 12 -7.81 25.46 -25.29
N GLN A 13 -6.53 25.46 -25.61
CA GLN A 13 -5.82 24.25 -26.02
C GLN A 13 -5.75 23.22 -24.88
N LYS A 14 -5.38 23.64 -23.67
CA LYS A 14 -5.39 22.75 -22.49
C LYS A 14 -6.78 22.20 -22.20
N ALA A 15 -7.82 23.04 -22.28
CA ALA A 15 -9.20 22.59 -22.07
C ALA A 15 -9.65 21.59 -23.15
N LYS A 16 -9.24 21.80 -24.41
CA LYS A 16 -9.50 20.85 -25.49
C LYS A 16 -8.74 19.54 -25.29
N GLU A 17 -7.47 19.59 -24.98
CA GLU A 17 -6.65 18.41 -24.66
C GLU A 17 -7.22 17.63 -23.47
N THR A 18 -7.68 18.31 -22.43
CA THR A 18 -8.32 17.66 -21.26
C THR A 18 -9.62 16.99 -21.67
N ASN A 19 -10.44 17.64 -22.50
CA ASN A 19 -11.71 17.08 -22.96
C ASN A 19 -11.51 15.88 -23.91
N ASP A 20 -10.55 15.96 -24.83
CA ASP A 20 -10.18 14.85 -25.73
C ASP A 20 -9.55 13.69 -24.92
N ASN A 21 -8.92 14.02 -23.81
CA ASN A 21 -8.30 13.07 -22.89
C ASN A 21 -9.35 12.26 -22.14
N SER A 22 -10.32 12.93 -21.51
CA SER A 22 -11.42 12.28 -20.79
C SER A 22 -12.28 11.45 -21.73
N ALA A 23 -12.56 11.95 -22.93
CA ALA A 23 -13.32 11.21 -23.93
C ALA A 23 -12.64 9.92 -24.41
N THR A 24 -11.29 9.91 -24.46
CA THR A 24 -10.53 8.71 -24.82
C THR A 24 -10.51 7.69 -23.69
N GLU A 25 -10.36 8.13 -22.45
CA GLU A 25 -10.42 7.28 -21.25
C GLU A 25 -11.80 6.64 -21.08
N GLU A 26 -12.88 7.42 -21.23
CA GLU A 26 -14.26 6.89 -21.22
C GLU A 26 -14.49 5.85 -22.33
N LYS A 27 -13.92 6.06 -23.50
CA LYS A 27 -13.97 5.09 -24.59
C LYS A 27 -13.33 3.76 -24.20
N VAL A 28 -12.14 3.79 -23.61
CA VAL A 28 -11.43 2.57 -23.21
C VAL A 28 -12.21 1.84 -22.10
N LYS A 29 -12.77 2.57 -21.14
CA LYS A 29 -13.65 2.00 -20.10
C LYS A 29 -14.89 1.33 -20.72
N LEU A 30 -15.51 1.98 -21.71
CA LEU A 30 -16.67 1.42 -22.40
C LEU A 30 -16.32 0.13 -23.16
N ILE A 31 -15.17 0.10 -23.85
CA ILE A 31 -14.69 -1.08 -24.57
C ILE A 31 -14.50 -2.25 -23.57
N ALA A 32 -13.74 -2.05 -22.50
CA ALA A 32 -13.48 -3.08 -21.50
C ALA A 32 -14.79 -3.59 -20.86
N THR A 33 -15.70 -2.67 -20.52
CA THR A 33 -16.99 -3.03 -19.91
C THR A 33 -17.86 -3.80 -20.88
N THR A 34 -17.97 -3.36 -22.14
CA THR A 34 -18.78 -4.02 -23.16
C THR A 34 -18.25 -5.42 -23.48
N THR A 35 -16.92 -5.57 -23.62
CA THR A 35 -16.28 -6.86 -23.86
C THR A 35 -16.51 -7.83 -22.70
N LYS A 36 -16.45 -7.33 -21.47
CA LYS A 36 -16.76 -8.12 -20.26
C LYS A 36 -18.23 -8.55 -20.21
N MET A 37 -19.16 -7.66 -20.55
CA MET A 37 -20.60 -7.98 -20.58
C MET A 37 -20.98 -8.98 -21.68
N GLN A 38 -20.24 -9.02 -22.77
CA GLN A 38 -20.45 -9.96 -23.88
C GLN A 38 -19.82 -11.33 -23.63
N ALA A 39 -18.99 -11.47 -22.61
CA ALA A 39 -18.38 -12.74 -22.26
C ALA A 39 -19.39 -13.62 -21.50
N GLU A 40 -19.59 -14.86 -21.94
CA GLU A 40 -20.51 -15.82 -21.30
C GLU A 40 -20.15 -16.11 -19.83
N THR A 41 -18.86 -15.97 -19.49
CA THR A 41 -18.33 -16.20 -18.15
C THR A 41 -18.32 -14.95 -17.27
N GLY A 42 -18.62 -13.78 -17.82
CA GLY A 42 -18.47 -12.48 -17.14
C GLY A 42 -17.00 -12.09 -16.88
N THR A 43 -16.03 -12.86 -17.41
CA THR A 43 -14.60 -12.55 -17.35
C THR A 43 -14.14 -11.90 -18.65
N LEU A 44 -13.17 -10.99 -18.56
CA LEU A 44 -12.64 -10.31 -19.73
C LEU A 44 -11.79 -11.28 -20.57
N ASP A 45 -12.04 -11.31 -21.88
CA ASP A 45 -11.29 -12.13 -22.84
C ASP A 45 -10.23 -11.25 -23.52
N ALA A 46 -8.96 -11.58 -23.34
CA ALA A 46 -7.84 -10.79 -23.85
C ALA A 46 -7.81 -10.70 -25.38
N ASP A 47 -8.12 -11.80 -26.07
CA ASP A 47 -8.09 -11.83 -27.55
C ASP A 47 -9.23 -11.01 -28.14
N LYS A 48 -10.44 -11.13 -27.59
CA LYS A 48 -11.59 -10.31 -27.99
C LYS A 48 -11.35 -8.82 -27.70
N LEU A 49 -10.73 -8.50 -26.58
CA LEU A 49 -10.44 -7.11 -26.23
C LEU A 49 -9.41 -6.49 -27.17
N VAL A 50 -8.36 -7.22 -27.52
CA VAL A 50 -7.38 -6.79 -28.53
C VAL A 50 -8.04 -6.61 -29.90
N GLU A 51 -8.89 -7.55 -30.31
CA GLU A 51 -9.63 -7.46 -31.57
C GLU A 51 -10.55 -6.24 -31.60
N GLU A 52 -11.31 -6.00 -30.53
CA GLU A 52 -12.23 -4.86 -30.44
C GLU A 52 -11.49 -3.52 -30.48
N ILE A 53 -10.38 -3.38 -29.74
CA ILE A 53 -9.56 -2.17 -29.77
C ILE A 53 -9.02 -1.90 -31.17
N THR A 54 -8.57 -2.92 -31.88
CA THR A 54 -7.92 -2.75 -33.18
C THR A 54 -8.91 -2.57 -34.31
N THR A 55 -10.05 -3.30 -34.33
CA THR A 55 -11.01 -3.30 -35.42
C THR A 55 -12.07 -2.21 -35.28
N SER A 56 -12.67 -2.08 -34.10
CA SER A 56 -13.81 -1.18 -33.89
C SER A 56 -13.37 0.24 -33.51
N TYR A 57 -12.20 0.42 -32.94
CA TYR A 57 -11.75 1.72 -32.46
C TYR A 57 -10.47 2.24 -33.13
N GLY A 58 -9.89 1.46 -34.06
CA GLY A 58 -8.72 1.88 -34.84
C GLY A 58 -7.46 2.12 -33.99
N GLY A 59 -7.41 1.53 -32.80
CA GLY A 59 -6.25 1.56 -31.91
C GLY A 59 -5.23 0.46 -32.23
N GLN A 60 -4.15 0.44 -31.49
CA GLN A 60 -3.20 -0.67 -31.45
C GLN A 60 -3.29 -1.32 -30.07
N ALA A 61 -3.27 -2.65 -30.01
CA ALA A 61 -3.28 -3.36 -28.75
C ALA A 61 -2.42 -4.62 -28.83
N THR A 62 -1.74 -4.91 -27.72
CA THR A 62 -0.93 -6.13 -27.54
C THR A 62 -1.22 -6.71 -26.17
N LYS A 63 -1.33 -8.02 -26.08
CA LYS A 63 -1.46 -8.74 -24.81
C LYS A 63 -0.11 -9.24 -24.31
N SER A 64 0.03 -9.38 -22.99
CA SER A 64 1.17 -10.06 -22.39
C SER A 64 1.14 -11.57 -22.68
N GLU A 65 2.21 -12.30 -22.40
CA GLU A 65 2.30 -13.76 -22.58
C GLU A 65 1.18 -14.52 -21.84
N ASN A 66 0.75 -14.00 -20.70
CA ASN A 66 -0.34 -14.55 -19.88
C ASN A 66 -1.73 -13.99 -20.22
N GLY A 67 -1.85 -13.23 -21.34
CA GLY A 67 -3.09 -12.58 -21.77
C GLY A 67 -3.25 -11.16 -21.23
N PHE A 68 -3.03 -10.92 -19.95
CA PHE A 68 -3.11 -9.61 -19.30
C PHE A 68 -1.81 -9.26 -18.56
N PRO A 69 -1.50 -7.93 -18.41
CA PRO A 69 -2.25 -6.79 -18.91
C PRO A 69 -2.18 -6.66 -20.44
N ILE A 70 -3.18 -5.97 -21.02
CA ILE A 70 -3.17 -5.54 -22.41
C ILE A 70 -2.64 -4.11 -22.47
N THR A 71 -1.62 -3.87 -23.28
CA THR A 71 -1.16 -2.53 -23.63
C THR A 71 -1.89 -2.07 -24.86
N ALA A 72 -2.60 -0.94 -24.78
CA ALA A 72 -3.35 -0.34 -25.87
C ALA A 72 -2.89 1.08 -26.15
N GLU A 73 -2.93 1.49 -27.43
CA GLU A 73 -2.74 2.87 -27.84
C GLU A 73 -3.95 3.32 -28.66
N ILE A 74 -4.68 4.33 -28.18
CA ILE A 74 -5.85 4.90 -28.81
C ILE A 74 -5.71 6.42 -28.83
N ASN A 75 -5.83 7.02 -30.00
CA ASN A 75 -5.64 8.48 -30.19
C ASN A 75 -4.30 8.99 -29.68
N GLY A 76 -3.23 8.20 -29.83
CA GLY A 76 -1.88 8.56 -29.37
C GLY A 76 -1.64 8.43 -27.88
N LYS A 77 -2.61 7.89 -27.13
CA LYS A 77 -2.48 7.63 -25.69
C LYS A 77 -2.28 6.16 -25.40
N LYS A 78 -1.41 5.88 -24.46
CA LYS A 78 -1.12 4.53 -24.01
C LYS A 78 -1.88 4.22 -22.72
N PHE A 79 -2.49 3.04 -22.70
CA PHE A 79 -3.25 2.50 -21.59
C PHE A 79 -2.77 1.11 -21.28
N GLU A 80 -2.90 0.70 -20.04
CA GLU A 80 -2.86 -0.71 -19.66
C GLU A 80 -4.25 -1.12 -19.13
N ILE A 81 -4.70 -2.32 -19.52
CA ILE A 81 -5.99 -2.89 -19.12
C ILE A 81 -5.73 -4.23 -18.46
N ASN A 82 -6.13 -4.35 -17.21
CA ASN A 82 -5.97 -5.58 -16.41
C ASN A 82 -7.10 -6.59 -16.68
N SER A 83 -6.94 -7.82 -16.19
CA SER A 83 -7.92 -8.91 -16.35
C SER A 83 -9.30 -8.62 -15.74
N ASP A 84 -9.37 -7.76 -14.75
CA ASP A 84 -10.62 -7.29 -14.14
C ASP A 84 -11.28 -6.12 -14.89
N GLY A 85 -10.61 -5.60 -15.92
CA GLY A 85 -11.08 -4.47 -16.75
C GLY A 85 -10.67 -3.10 -16.20
N ASN A 86 -9.86 -3.04 -15.15
CA ASN A 86 -9.28 -1.79 -14.67
C ASN A 86 -8.30 -1.22 -15.69
N ILE A 87 -8.33 0.10 -15.84
CA ILE A 87 -7.55 0.82 -16.84
C ILE A 87 -6.58 1.77 -16.13
N ALA A 88 -5.34 1.79 -16.59
CA ALA A 88 -4.35 2.76 -16.17
C ALA A 88 -3.80 3.53 -17.39
N VAL A 89 -3.65 4.84 -17.25
CA VAL A 89 -3.14 5.75 -18.27
C VAL A 89 -1.66 6.03 -18.01
N ASN A 90 -0.82 5.98 -19.05
CA ASN A 90 0.60 6.32 -18.90
C ASN A 90 0.79 7.84 -18.97
N LYS A 91 1.34 8.43 -17.90
CA LYS A 91 1.63 9.87 -17.77
C LYS A 91 3.03 10.12 -17.21
N ASN A 92 3.56 11.30 -17.46
CA ASN A 92 4.74 11.75 -16.73
C ASN A 92 4.38 12.00 -15.25
N ILE A 93 5.26 11.62 -14.32
CA ILE A 93 5.02 11.77 -12.88
C ILE A 93 4.70 13.22 -12.46
N LYS A 94 5.24 14.21 -13.17
CA LYS A 94 4.99 15.65 -12.92
C LYS A 94 3.63 16.15 -13.40
N GLU A 95 2.92 15.35 -14.19
CA GLU A 95 1.61 15.67 -14.75
C GLU A 95 0.46 15.09 -13.94
N ILE A 96 0.77 14.35 -12.88
CA ILE A 96 -0.22 13.73 -11.98
C ILE A 96 -0.66 14.76 -10.97
N THR A 97 -1.93 15.13 -11.03
CA THR A 97 -2.51 16.25 -10.24
C THR A 97 -3.46 15.80 -9.12
N GLY A 98 -3.80 14.52 -9.11
CA GLY A 98 -4.80 13.95 -8.19
C GLY A 98 -6.25 14.13 -8.67
N ASN A 99 -6.44 14.59 -9.90
CA ASN A 99 -7.78 14.69 -10.52
C ASN A 99 -8.02 13.59 -11.56
N GLU A 100 -7.13 12.61 -11.63
CA GLU A 100 -7.25 11.48 -12.54
C GLU A 100 -8.36 10.55 -12.06
N GLU A 101 -9.28 10.21 -12.96
CA GLU A 101 -10.39 9.30 -12.70
C GLU A 101 -10.00 7.82 -12.79
N THR A 102 -8.84 7.54 -13.37
CA THR A 102 -8.27 6.20 -13.52
C THR A 102 -6.87 6.15 -12.91
N ASN A 103 -6.44 4.94 -12.56
CA ASN A 103 -5.06 4.71 -12.14
C ASN A 103 -4.08 5.19 -13.21
N THR A 104 -2.96 5.77 -12.77
CA THR A 104 -1.97 6.34 -13.68
C THR A 104 -0.65 5.60 -13.55
N ILE A 105 -0.13 5.07 -14.66
CA ILE A 105 1.20 4.49 -14.74
C ILE A 105 2.20 5.61 -14.97
N THR A 106 3.28 5.59 -14.21
CA THR A 106 4.37 6.54 -14.34
C THR A 106 5.70 5.87 -13.98
N GLN A 107 6.78 6.63 -14.08
CA GLN A 107 8.12 6.21 -13.70
C GLN A 107 8.81 7.33 -12.93
N ASP A 108 9.69 6.94 -12.01
CA ASP A 108 10.62 7.88 -11.38
C ASP A 108 11.75 8.30 -12.33
N ASN A 109 12.67 9.12 -11.85
CA ASN A 109 13.79 9.61 -12.68
C ASN A 109 14.79 8.50 -13.07
N LEU A 110 14.77 7.35 -12.40
CA LEU A 110 15.61 6.17 -12.69
C LEU A 110 14.93 5.18 -13.65
N GLY A 111 13.63 5.37 -13.95
CA GLY A 111 12.84 4.49 -14.80
C GLY A 111 12.09 3.42 -14.05
N ASN A 112 12.05 3.45 -12.72
CA ASN A 112 11.25 2.50 -11.93
C ASN A 112 9.77 2.80 -12.06
N ARG A 113 8.97 1.76 -12.33
CA ARG A 113 7.52 1.84 -12.49
C ARG A 113 6.81 2.16 -11.18
N ILE A 114 5.78 2.97 -11.29
CA ILE A 114 4.83 3.31 -10.22
C ILE A 114 3.43 3.32 -10.83
N VAL A 115 2.44 2.82 -10.10
CA VAL A 115 1.03 2.97 -10.47
C VAL A 115 0.34 3.82 -9.42
N VAL A 116 0.01 5.06 -9.76
CA VAL A 116 -0.65 6.01 -8.86
C VAL A 116 -2.17 5.79 -8.90
N PRO A 117 -2.84 5.58 -7.76
CA PRO A 117 -4.27 5.36 -7.72
C PRO A 117 -5.07 6.57 -8.23
N ALA A 118 -6.24 6.34 -8.81
CA ALA A 118 -7.16 7.39 -9.20
C ALA A 118 -7.44 8.33 -8.02
N GLY A 119 -7.45 9.63 -8.27
CA GLY A 119 -7.69 10.64 -7.23
C GLY A 119 -6.50 10.94 -6.31
N PHE A 120 -5.30 10.38 -6.57
CA PHE A 120 -4.09 10.65 -5.80
C PHE A 120 -3.08 11.48 -6.58
N GLU A 121 -2.41 12.41 -5.90
CA GLU A 121 -1.24 13.13 -6.41
C GLU A 121 0.06 12.52 -5.88
N VAL A 122 1.16 12.67 -6.61
CA VAL A 122 2.51 12.39 -6.10
C VAL A 122 3.00 13.61 -5.32
N VAL A 123 3.36 13.43 -4.05
CA VAL A 123 3.73 14.55 -3.15
C VAL A 123 5.02 15.23 -3.60
N ASN A 124 6.03 14.46 -3.97
CA ASN A 124 7.27 14.99 -4.52
C ASN A 124 7.69 14.22 -5.78
N PRO A 125 7.45 14.77 -6.97
CA PRO A 125 7.75 14.10 -8.23
C PRO A 125 9.26 14.02 -8.55
N ASN A 126 10.13 14.47 -7.67
CA ASN A 126 11.57 14.31 -7.81
C ASN A 126 12.13 13.17 -6.95
N ASP A 127 11.34 12.58 -6.04
CA ASP A 127 11.75 11.41 -5.29
C ASP A 127 11.83 10.19 -6.23
N ASN A 128 12.78 9.30 -5.97
CA ASN A 128 12.87 8.00 -6.64
C ASN A 128 12.13 6.93 -5.82
N VAL A 129 11.84 5.81 -6.43
CA VAL A 129 11.25 4.64 -5.75
C VAL A 129 12.09 4.24 -4.54
N THR A 130 13.41 4.31 -4.66
CA THR A 130 14.37 4.02 -3.58
C THR A 130 14.23 4.94 -2.36
N ASP A 131 13.70 6.15 -2.53
CA ASP A 131 13.43 7.11 -1.44
C ASP A 131 12.07 6.87 -0.77
N GLY A 132 11.21 6.07 -1.39
CA GLY A 132 9.82 5.86 -1.02
C GLY A 132 8.89 6.94 -1.58
N ILE A 133 8.33 6.69 -2.77
CA ILE A 133 7.37 7.61 -3.41
C ILE A 133 6.12 7.74 -2.55
N ILE A 134 5.75 8.98 -2.22
CA ILE A 134 4.55 9.28 -1.45
C ILE A 134 3.44 9.69 -2.40
N VAL A 135 2.27 9.07 -2.25
CA VAL A 135 1.02 9.54 -2.86
C VAL A 135 0.07 10.05 -1.79
N LYS A 136 -0.71 11.07 -2.16
CA LYS A 136 -1.66 11.74 -1.27
C LYS A 136 -3.04 11.78 -1.89
N ASP A 137 -4.04 11.35 -1.13
CA ASP A 137 -5.44 11.38 -1.53
C ASP A 137 -5.94 12.83 -1.66
N LYS A 138 -6.55 13.14 -2.81
CA LYS A 138 -7.08 14.48 -3.15
C LYS A 138 -8.60 14.52 -3.26
N THR A 139 -9.27 13.41 -3.53
CA THR A 139 -10.66 13.43 -4.00
C THR A 139 -11.63 12.63 -3.14
N HIS A 140 -11.17 11.62 -2.38
CA HIS A 140 -12.06 10.74 -1.64
C HIS A 140 -12.47 11.37 -0.30
N THR A 141 -13.72 11.79 -0.20
CA THR A 141 -14.26 12.68 0.85
C THR A 141 -13.87 12.32 2.29
N ASN A 142 -13.86 11.03 2.64
CA ASN A 142 -13.57 10.60 4.03
C ASN A 142 -12.06 10.39 4.30
N THR A 143 -11.24 10.36 3.28
CA THR A 143 -9.82 9.98 3.36
C THR A 143 -8.88 11.03 2.78
N VAL A 144 -9.45 12.15 2.27
CA VAL A 144 -8.67 13.28 1.71
C VAL A 144 -7.54 13.66 2.65
N GLY A 145 -6.34 13.79 2.09
CA GLY A 145 -5.12 14.10 2.82
C GLY A 145 -4.36 12.89 3.32
N SER A 146 -4.92 11.68 3.22
CA SER A 146 -4.22 10.44 3.58
C SER A 146 -3.02 10.20 2.66
N GLU A 147 -1.90 9.78 3.25
CA GLU A 147 -0.62 9.61 2.57
C GLU A 147 -0.19 8.13 2.63
N PHE A 148 0.23 7.62 1.49
CA PHE A 148 0.72 6.25 1.35
C PHE A 148 2.07 6.22 0.66
N VAL A 149 2.85 5.18 0.92
CA VAL A 149 4.18 4.99 0.31
C VAL A 149 4.15 3.78 -0.60
N TRP A 150 4.68 3.95 -1.81
CA TRP A 150 4.84 2.88 -2.78
C TRP A 150 5.91 1.89 -2.35
N ILE A 151 5.54 0.61 -2.28
CA ILE A 151 6.46 -0.51 -2.05
C ILE A 151 6.57 -1.27 -3.36
N PRO A 152 7.70 -1.21 -4.04
CA PRO A 152 7.89 -1.86 -5.33
C PRO A 152 8.06 -3.38 -5.18
N VAL A 153 7.62 -4.12 -6.20
CA VAL A 153 7.84 -5.56 -6.34
C VAL A 153 8.47 -5.82 -7.72
N GLY A 154 9.50 -6.63 -7.76
CA GLY A 154 10.28 -6.90 -8.96
C GLY A 154 11.65 -6.23 -8.97
N THR A 155 12.18 -5.98 -10.15
CA THR A 155 13.53 -5.41 -10.34
C THR A 155 13.49 -3.89 -10.21
N ILE A 156 14.30 -3.35 -9.30
CA ILE A 156 14.43 -1.93 -9.00
C ILE A 156 15.80 -1.43 -9.42
N ILE A 157 15.82 -0.35 -10.17
CA ILE A 157 17.04 0.35 -10.62
C ILE A 157 17.45 1.34 -9.54
N LYS A 158 18.73 1.29 -9.13
CA LYS A 158 19.31 2.19 -8.14
C LYS A 158 20.03 3.36 -8.82
N GLU A 159 20.38 4.38 -8.04
CA GLU A 159 21.12 5.57 -8.53
C GLU A 159 22.46 5.24 -9.19
N ASP A 160 23.12 4.17 -8.77
CA ASP A 160 24.37 3.68 -9.37
C ASP A 160 24.14 2.82 -10.64
N ASN A 161 22.92 2.77 -11.16
CA ASN A 161 22.46 1.94 -12.27
C ASN A 161 22.58 0.41 -12.03
N THR A 162 22.87 -0.02 -10.82
CA THR A 162 22.73 -1.44 -10.47
C THR A 162 21.27 -1.75 -10.15
N THR A 163 20.92 -3.02 -10.13
CA THR A 163 19.57 -3.45 -9.84
C THR A 163 19.51 -4.32 -8.59
N VAL A 164 18.34 -4.32 -7.94
CA VAL A 164 18.01 -5.26 -6.87
C VAL A 164 16.60 -5.78 -7.12
N ASN A 165 16.35 -7.04 -6.77
CA ASN A 165 15.02 -7.64 -6.88
C ASN A 165 14.34 -7.67 -5.51
N ILE A 166 13.11 -7.16 -5.44
CA ILE A 166 12.23 -7.21 -4.27
C ILE A 166 11.11 -8.20 -4.60
N GLU A 167 11.12 -9.37 -4.01
CA GLU A 167 10.09 -10.38 -4.23
C GLU A 167 8.92 -10.18 -3.26
N LEU A 168 7.70 -10.36 -3.74
CA LEU A 168 6.51 -10.41 -2.89
C LEU A 168 6.48 -11.75 -2.15
N LYS A 169 6.84 -11.73 -0.87
CA LYS A 169 7.06 -12.95 -0.10
C LYS A 169 6.86 -12.72 1.40
N ARG A 170 6.57 -13.79 2.11
CA ARG A 170 6.58 -13.81 3.57
C ARG A 170 8.00 -14.15 4.04
N TYR A 171 8.62 -13.24 4.77
CA TYR A 171 10.00 -13.38 5.22
C TYR A 171 10.10 -13.61 6.73
N VAL A 172 11.08 -14.40 7.11
CA VAL A 172 11.64 -14.43 8.46
C VAL A 172 13.06 -13.88 8.39
N PHE A 173 13.41 -13.04 9.32
CA PHE A 173 14.71 -12.38 9.34
C PHE A 173 15.54 -12.92 10.50
N ASN A 174 16.82 -13.10 10.26
CA ASN A 174 17.81 -13.39 11.30
C ASN A 174 18.07 -12.14 12.16
N ALA A 175 18.69 -12.33 13.32
CA ALA A 175 19.02 -11.24 14.23
C ALA A 175 19.96 -10.17 13.63
N ASP A 176 20.72 -10.52 12.60
CA ASP A 176 21.58 -9.60 11.85
C ASP A 176 20.87 -8.93 10.67
N GLY A 177 19.62 -9.31 10.43
CA GLY A 177 18.76 -8.76 9.39
C GLY A 177 18.78 -9.44 8.05
N THR A 178 19.59 -10.42 7.88
CA THR A 178 19.55 -11.24 6.68
C THR A 178 18.27 -12.07 6.65
N VAL A 179 17.79 -12.35 5.45
CA VAL A 179 16.64 -13.23 5.26
C VAL A 179 16.99 -14.65 5.67
N ASN A 180 16.17 -15.25 6.52
CA ASN A 180 16.24 -16.68 6.82
C ASN A 180 15.46 -17.46 5.76
N VAL A 181 16.15 -18.01 4.79
CA VAL A 181 15.52 -18.69 3.65
C VAL A 181 14.77 -19.95 4.07
N GLU A 182 15.25 -20.66 5.09
CA GLU A 182 14.64 -21.91 5.56
C GLU A 182 13.31 -21.70 6.28
N LEU A 183 13.18 -20.54 6.95
CA LEU A 183 11.98 -20.18 7.70
C LEU A 183 11.01 -19.32 6.92
N SER A 184 11.43 -18.76 5.78
CA SER A 184 10.58 -17.93 4.92
C SER A 184 9.66 -18.79 4.07
N GLY A 185 8.45 -18.29 3.77
CA GLY A 185 7.42 -19.02 3.02
C GLY A 185 6.86 -18.22 1.85
N THR A 186 6.34 -18.92 0.85
CA THR A 186 5.76 -18.34 -0.36
C THR A 186 4.24 -18.48 -0.41
N GLU A 187 3.70 -19.52 0.22
CA GLU A 187 2.28 -19.80 0.17
C GLU A 187 1.54 -19.27 1.41
N PRO A 188 0.28 -18.87 1.28
CA PRO A 188 -0.51 -18.36 2.41
C PRO A 188 -0.61 -19.33 3.58
N GLY A 189 -0.75 -20.62 3.29
CA GLY A 189 -0.84 -21.68 4.30
C GLY A 189 0.48 -22.06 4.96
N ASP A 190 1.61 -21.51 4.53
CA ASP A 190 2.91 -21.81 5.12
C ASP A 190 2.96 -21.35 6.58
N GLN A 191 3.39 -22.24 7.44
CA GLN A 191 3.53 -22.01 8.87
C GLN A 191 4.89 -21.43 9.18
N LEU A 192 4.98 -20.12 9.24
CA LEU A 192 6.23 -19.44 9.59
C LEU A 192 6.46 -19.43 11.09
N LYS A 193 7.73 -19.49 11.47
CA LYS A 193 8.20 -19.20 12.84
C LYS A 193 9.04 -17.94 12.81
N GLU A 194 8.90 -17.10 13.80
CA GLU A 194 9.77 -15.93 13.97
C GLU A 194 11.24 -16.34 14.16
N SER A 195 11.45 -17.45 14.86
CA SER A 195 12.75 -18.06 15.06
C SER A 195 12.60 -19.58 15.24
N SER A 196 13.68 -20.31 15.14
CA SER A 196 13.69 -21.77 15.39
C SER A 196 13.25 -22.13 16.82
N SER A 197 13.37 -21.23 17.79
CA SER A 197 12.94 -21.40 19.17
C SER A 197 11.50 -20.94 19.46
N SER A 198 10.81 -20.34 18.50
CA SER A 198 9.42 -19.92 18.67
C SER A 198 8.51 -21.11 18.91
N SER A 199 7.61 -20.98 19.90
CA SER A 199 6.57 -21.99 20.20
C SER A 199 5.36 -21.86 19.31
N TYR A 200 5.22 -20.76 18.58
CA TYR A 200 4.05 -20.47 17.74
C TYR A 200 4.43 -20.42 16.27
N TYR A 201 3.47 -20.84 15.44
CA TYR A 201 3.48 -20.67 14.00
C TYR A 201 2.55 -19.54 13.62
N PHE A 202 2.88 -18.85 12.53
CA PHE A 202 2.10 -17.77 11.95
C PHE A 202 1.71 -18.11 10.52
N THR A 203 0.42 -17.96 10.20
CA THR A 203 -0.14 -18.26 8.88
C THR A 203 -0.90 -17.07 8.34
N GLU A 204 -1.06 -17.00 7.02
CA GLU A 204 -1.80 -15.93 6.34
C GLU A 204 -2.91 -16.52 5.48
N GLY A 205 -3.99 -15.75 5.27
CA GLY A 205 -5.07 -16.10 4.35
C GLY A 205 -5.97 -17.26 4.78
N LEU A 206 -5.75 -17.80 5.97
CA LEU A 206 -6.59 -18.88 6.52
C LEU A 206 -7.61 -18.30 7.50
N GLU A 207 -8.87 -18.71 7.32
CA GLU A 207 -9.92 -18.42 8.30
C GLU A 207 -9.56 -18.99 9.67
N ASN A 208 -9.76 -18.18 10.69
CA ASN A 208 -9.60 -18.62 12.07
C ASN A 208 -10.82 -18.18 12.90
N SER A 209 -11.63 -19.12 13.33
CA SER A 209 -12.82 -18.87 14.14
C SER A 209 -12.53 -18.15 15.47
N LYS A 210 -11.27 -18.17 15.93
CA LYS A 210 -10.83 -17.49 17.15
C LYS A 210 -10.47 -16.03 16.95
N THR A 211 -10.32 -15.59 15.71
CA THR A 211 -10.05 -14.19 15.34
C THR A 211 -11.30 -13.47 14.83
N ASP A 212 -12.50 -13.97 15.12
CA ASP A 212 -13.76 -13.46 14.59
C ASP A 212 -13.79 -13.42 13.06
N ASN A 213 -13.15 -14.41 12.41
CA ASN A 213 -12.95 -14.51 10.97
C ASN A 213 -12.15 -13.34 10.36
N THR A 214 -11.32 -12.68 11.17
CA THR A 214 -10.42 -11.63 10.65
C THR A 214 -9.31 -12.26 9.84
N HIS A 215 -9.25 -11.92 8.58
CA HIS A 215 -8.23 -12.35 7.60
C HIS A 215 -8.14 -11.31 6.49
N ALA A 216 -7.14 -11.43 5.64
CA ALA A 216 -7.06 -10.62 4.43
C ALA A 216 -8.35 -10.75 3.61
N LYS A 217 -8.86 -9.65 3.09
CA LYS A 217 -10.09 -9.60 2.28
C LYS A 217 -10.04 -10.62 1.14
N ASN A 218 -8.92 -10.66 0.42
CA ASN A 218 -8.58 -11.70 -0.54
C ASN A 218 -7.08 -11.71 -0.80
N ILE A 219 -6.34 -12.63 -0.21
CA ILE A 219 -4.88 -12.68 -0.30
C ILE A 219 -4.39 -12.98 -1.72
N GLU A 220 -5.10 -13.82 -2.49
CA GLU A 220 -4.73 -14.12 -3.86
C GLU A 220 -4.95 -12.92 -4.79
N THR A 221 -6.03 -12.16 -4.58
CA THR A 221 -6.25 -10.91 -5.31
C THR A 221 -5.16 -9.90 -4.98
N PHE A 222 -4.77 -9.76 -3.71
CA PHE A 222 -3.66 -8.91 -3.32
C PHE A 222 -2.36 -9.30 -4.04
N LYS A 223 -1.99 -10.58 -4.03
CA LYS A 223 -0.79 -11.09 -4.71
C LYS A 223 -0.84 -10.78 -6.21
N THR A 224 -1.92 -11.18 -6.88
CA THR A 224 -2.07 -11.01 -8.33
C THR A 224 -2.03 -9.54 -8.75
N LYS A 225 -2.75 -8.67 -8.06
CA LYS A 225 -2.76 -7.23 -8.34
C LYS A 225 -1.39 -6.59 -8.07
N THR A 226 -0.73 -6.95 -6.97
CA THR A 226 0.60 -6.46 -6.63
C THR A 226 1.65 -6.87 -7.67
N GLU A 227 1.63 -8.11 -8.13
CA GLU A 227 2.52 -8.59 -9.17
C GLU A 227 2.26 -7.89 -10.51
N SER A 228 1.00 -7.72 -10.89
CA SER A 228 0.59 -7.01 -12.11
C SER A 228 0.99 -5.53 -12.09
N SER A 229 0.79 -4.86 -10.96
CA SER A 229 1.13 -3.44 -10.79
C SER A 229 2.62 -3.20 -10.55
N HIS A 230 3.38 -4.26 -10.25
CA HIS A 230 4.77 -4.22 -9.78
C HIS A 230 4.94 -3.49 -8.44
N GLY A 231 3.93 -3.58 -7.58
CA GLY A 231 3.98 -3.00 -6.25
C GLY A 231 2.60 -2.75 -5.64
N TYR A 232 2.62 -2.22 -4.44
CA TYR A 232 1.46 -1.86 -3.64
C TYR A 232 1.80 -0.67 -2.75
N TYR A 233 0.83 -0.16 -2.02
CA TYR A 233 1.01 0.95 -1.10
C TYR A 233 0.81 0.49 0.34
N ILE A 234 1.61 1.05 1.26
CA ILE A 234 1.35 0.97 2.70
C ILE A 234 1.06 2.35 3.26
N GLY A 235 0.27 2.44 4.29
CA GLY A 235 0.08 3.70 5.01
C GLY A 235 1.42 4.29 5.41
N ARG A 236 1.65 5.57 5.10
CA ARG A 236 2.87 6.29 5.49
C ARG A 236 3.06 6.32 7.00
N TYR A 237 1.94 6.40 7.71
CA TYR A 237 1.78 6.34 9.16
C TYR A 237 0.87 5.19 9.53
N GLU A 238 0.81 4.83 10.80
CA GLU A 238 -0.31 4.03 11.32
C GLU A 238 -1.64 4.73 11.06
N ALA A 239 -2.74 3.99 11.12
CA ALA A 239 -4.09 4.55 11.03
C ALA A 239 -4.30 5.66 12.05
N ARG A 240 -4.99 6.71 11.64
CA ARG A 240 -5.20 7.95 12.41
C ARG A 240 -6.68 8.30 12.53
N THR A 241 -6.95 9.16 13.49
CA THR A 241 -8.27 9.73 13.75
C THR A 241 -8.14 11.15 14.27
N THR A 242 -9.13 11.99 13.97
CA THR A 242 -9.18 13.37 14.46
C THR A 242 -9.47 13.49 15.96
N THR A 243 -9.96 12.41 16.59
CA THR A 243 -10.33 12.39 18.00
C THR A 243 -9.48 11.39 18.77
N ARG A 244 -8.86 11.85 19.85
CA ARG A 244 -8.08 10.98 20.74
C ARG A 244 -8.94 9.87 21.30
N ARG A 245 -8.47 8.64 21.15
CA ARG A 245 -9.10 7.45 21.74
C ARG A 245 -8.47 7.15 23.11
N THR A 246 -9.30 6.84 24.08
CA THR A 246 -8.87 6.53 25.48
C THR A 246 -9.40 5.21 25.97
N THR A 247 -10.34 4.61 25.23
CA THR A 247 -10.95 3.31 25.52
C THR A 247 -11.38 2.64 24.23
N SER A 248 -11.59 1.33 24.28
CA SER A 248 -12.23 0.61 23.18
C SER A 248 -13.69 1.05 23.01
N THR A 249 -14.16 1.04 21.77
CA THR A 249 -15.56 1.25 21.43
C THR A 249 -16.14 -0.02 20.76
N THR A 250 -17.46 -0.15 20.80
CA THR A 250 -18.17 -1.14 19.96
C THR A 250 -17.98 -0.78 18.47
N ASN A 251 -18.27 -1.71 17.58
CA ASN A 251 -18.17 -1.46 16.13
C ASN A 251 -19.03 -0.27 15.68
N ASP A 252 -20.20 -0.05 16.30
CA ASP A 252 -21.11 1.06 15.99
C ASP A 252 -20.51 2.45 16.36
N GLY A 253 -19.50 2.46 17.22
CA GLY A 253 -18.78 3.69 17.63
C GLY A 253 -17.45 3.89 16.90
N LEU A 254 -17.11 3.09 15.91
CA LEU A 254 -15.92 3.28 15.10
C LEU A 254 -16.11 4.47 14.14
N THR A 255 -15.07 5.27 14.01
CA THR A 255 -15.01 6.38 13.07
C THR A 255 -14.13 6.03 11.88
N PRO A 256 -14.37 6.60 10.69
CA PRO A 256 -13.47 6.44 9.55
C PRO A 256 -12.03 6.80 9.93
N ILE A 257 -11.07 6.14 9.29
CA ILE A 257 -9.65 6.36 9.50
C ILE A 257 -9.07 7.30 8.45
N THR A 258 -8.00 7.96 8.82
CA THR A 258 -7.11 8.71 7.92
C THR A 258 -5.67 8.21 8.10
N ILE A 259 -4.80 8.57 7.14
CA ILE A 259 -3.35 8.33 7.23
C ILE A 259 -2.65 9.69 7.14
N GLN A 260 -2.95 10.56 8.08
CA GLN A 260 -2.46 11.94 8.07
C GLN A 260 -1.47 12.20 9.20
N PRO A 261 -0.44 13.07 9.00
CA PRO A 261 0.63 13.25 9.98
C PRO A 261 0.19 13.93 11.27
N ASN A 262 -0.90 14.71 11.25
CA ASN A 262 -1.30 15.56 12.37
C ASN A 262 -2.49 15.04 13.18
N ASP A 263 -3.00 13.87 12.83
CA ASP A 263 -4.08 13.21 13.55
C ASP A 263 -3.54 12.29 14.66
N TYR A 264 -4.41 11.90 15.59
CA TYR A 264 -4.07 10.95 16.64
C TYR A 264 -3.97 9.52 16.09
N VAL A 265 -3.07 8.72 16.64
CA VAL A 265 -3.01 7.29 16.31
C VAL A 265 -4.34 6.60 16.67
N TYR A 266 -4.80 5.73 15.81
CA TYR A 266 -6.02 4.95 16.03
C TYR A 266 -5.71 3.71 16.87
N ASN A 267 -5.62 3.87 18.15
CA ASN A 267 -5.39 2.81 19.12
C ASN A 267 -6.71 2.30 19.77
N TYR A 268 -6.63 1.43 20.78
CA TYR A 268 -7.78 0.81 21.44
C TYR A 268 -8.75 0.10 20.47
N VAL A 269 -8.20 -0.63 19.50
CA VAL A 269 -8.94 -1.43 18.52
C VAL A 269 -8.55 -2.89 18.61
N THR A 270 -9.49 -3.78 18.31
CA THR A 270 -9.20 -5.20 18.09
C THR A 270 -8.71 -5.43 16.65
N GLN A 271 -8.13 -6.59 16.39
CA GLN A 271 -7.73 -6.99 15.03
C GLN A 271 -8.92 -6.95 14.06
N ALA A 272 -10.10 -7.47 14.47
CA ALA A 272 -11.31 -7.47 13.64
C ALA A 272 -11.79 -6.05 13.30
N GLN A 273 -11.74 -5.13 14.26
CA GLN A 273 -12.08 -3.72 14.03
C GLN A 273 -11.08 -3.05 13.09
N ALA A 274 -9.80 -3.33 13.25
CA ALA A 274 -8.74 -2.83 12.38
C ALA A 274 -8.93 -3.30 10.92
N ALA A 275 -9.28 -4.58 10.72
CA ALA A 275 -9.58 -5.13 9.40
C ALA A 275 -10.81 -4.45 8.79
N THR A 276 -11.91 -4.32 9.52
CA THR A 276 -13.13 -3.63 9.05
C THR A 276 -12.82 -2.20 8.62
N LEU A 277 -12.13 -1.42 9.46
CA LEU A 277 -11.80 -0.03 9.15
C LEU A 277 -10.89 0.09 7.91
N SER A 278 -9.92 -0.79 7.77
CA SER A 278 -9.01 -0.79 6.62
C SER A 278 -9.74 -1.15 5.32
N GLN A 279 -10.63 -2.16 5.36
CA GLN A 279 -11.41 -2.61 4.20
C GLN A 279 -12.47 -1.60 3.77
N GLU A 280 -12.99 -0.82 4.72
CA GLU A 280 -13.98 0.22 4.48
C GLU A 280 -13.38 1.54 3.96
N MET A 281 -12.05 1.73 4.06
CA MET A 281 -11.38 2.99 3.77
C MET A 281 -11.59 3.44 2.33
N TYR A 282 -11.46 2.51 1.37
CA TYR A 282 -11.66 2.77 -0.06
C TYR A 282 -12.58 1.71 -0.67
N LYS A 283 -13.86 1.83 -0.35
CA LYS A 283 -14.91 1.04 -1.01
C LYS A 283 -15.26 1.65 -2.38
N GLU A 284 -15.55 0.77 -3.33
CA GLU A 284 -16.08 1.16 -4.64
C GLU A 284 -15.11 2.03 -5.48
N THR A 285 -13.81 1.87 -5.28
CA THR A 285 -12.78 2.54 -6.10
C THR A 285 -12.19 1.58 -7.13
N THR A 286 -11.30 2.09 -7.98
CA THR A 286 -10.54 1.29 -8.96
C THR A 286 -9.36 0.54 -8.35
N PHE A 287 -9.18 0.66 -7.06
CA PHE A 287 -8.16 0.00 -6.23
C PHE A 287 -8.82 -0.50 -4.94
N GLU A 288 -8.13 -1.32 -4.20
CA GLU A 288 -8.65 -1.92 -2.96
C GLU A 288 -7.81 -1.50 -1.76
N SER A 289 -8.46 -1.40 -0.60
CA SER A 289 -7.80 -1.25 0.69
C SER A 289 -8.08 -2.44 1.60
N ASP A 290 -7.11 -2.78 2.43
CA ASP A 290 -7.20 -3.86 3.41
C ASP A 290 -6.29 -3.58 4.61
N LEU A 291 -6.47 -4.33 5.69
CA LEU A 291 -5.48 -4.39 6.76
C LEU A 291 -4.19 -5.02 6.21
N ILE A 292 -3.05 -4.52 6.64
CA ILE A 292 -1.76 -5.06 6.20
C ILE A 292 -1.65 -6.56 6.48
N ASN A 293 -1.29 -7.32 5.45
CA ASN A 293 -1.04 -8.76 5.53
C ASN A 293 0.46 -9.06 5.68
N SER A 294 0.83 -10.31 5.92
CA SER A 294 2.22 -10.70 6.14
C SER A 294 3.10 -10.52 4.90
N TYR A 295 2.56 -10.71 3.69
CA TYR A 295 3.32 -10.44 2.46
C TYR A 295 3.68 -8.96 2.34
N ALA A 296 2.69 -8.09 2.56
CA ALA A 296 2.90 -6.66 2.51
C ALA A 296 3.87 -6.18 3.60
N TRP A 297 3.71 -6.68 4.83
CA TRP A 297 4.60 -6.30 5.91
C TRP A 297 6.06 -6.72 5.67
N ASP A 298 6.26 -7.98 5.33
CA ASP A 298 7.60 -8.56 5.20
C ASP A 298 8.33 -8.04 3.96
N THR A 299 7.60 -7.87 2.84
CA THR A 299 8.16 -7.25 1.62
C THR A 299 8.52 -5.78 1.86
N ALA A 300 7.67 -5.03 2.57
CA ALA A 300 8.00 -3.66 2.97
C ALA A 300 9.23 -3.62 3.87
N THR A 301 9.34 -4.55 4.83
CA THR A 301 10.53 -4.66 5.70
C THR A 301 11.79 -4.89 4.86
N LEU A 302 11.76 -5.81 3.90
CA LEU A 302 12.89 -6.05 3.00
C LEU A 302 13.26 -4.80 2.18
N PHE A 303 12.24 -4.12 1.62
CA PHE A 303 12.43 -2.86 0.88
C PHE A 303 13.09 -1.79 1.75
N LEU A 304 12.56 -1.54 2.94
CA LEU A 304 13.10 -0.54 3.86
C LEU A 304 14.54 -0.85 4.26
N GLN A 305 14.89 -2.11 4.51
CA GLN A 305 16.26 -2.52 4.80
C GLN A 305 17.20 -2.30 3.64
N THR A 306 16.75 -2.63 2.44
CA THR A 306 17.54 -2.55 1.21
C THR A 306 17.93 -1.11 0.89
N PHE A 307 17.02 -0.16 1.11
CA PHE A 307 17.19 1.24 0.76
C PHE A 307 17.38 2.19 1.96
N ASP A 308 17.57 1.65 3.16
CA ASP A 308 17.88 2.46 4.33
C ASP A 308 19.18 3.23 4.12
N ASN A 309 19.09 4.55 4.00
CA ASN A 309 20.22 5.46 3.81
C ASN A 309 20.72 6.11 5.11
N ARG A 310 20.19 5.72 6.27
CA ARG A 310 20.61 6.26 7.55
C ARG A 310 22.08 5.91 7.84
N THR A 311 22.80 6.84 8.40
CA THR A 311 24.26 6.73 8.66
C THR A 311 24.61 5.67 9.71
N ASN A 312 23.66 5.16 10.46
CA ASN A 312 23.85 4.26 11.59
C ASN A 312 23.20 2.89 11.32
N LYS A 313 23.69 2.19 10.30
CA LYS A 313 23.18 0.89 9.79
C LYS A 313 23.47 -0.33 10.67
N ASP A 314 23.87 -0.15 11.92
CA ASP A 314 24.22 -1.30 12.77
C ASP A 314 22.98 -2.10 13.15
N SER A 315 22.65 -3.04 12.30
CA SER A 315 21.65 -4.08 12.48
C SER A 315 20.18 -3.62 12.48
N LEU A 316 19.31 -4.48 12.03
CA LEU A 316 17.85 -4.37 12.11
C LEU A 316 17.31 -4.21 13.55
N LYS A 317 18.12 -4.50 14.55
CA LYS A 317 17.82 -4.11 15.93
C LYS A 317 17.71 -2.61 16.12
N LYS A 318 18.22 -1.81 15.18
CA LYS A 318 18.14 -0.35 15.21
C LYS A 318 16.93 0.24 14.48
N TYR A 319 16.12 -0.59 13.85
CA TYR A 319 14.75 -0.20 13.50
C TYR A 319 13.88 0.04 14.74
N SER A 320 14.27 -0.48 15.89
CA SER A 320 13.70 -0.15 17.18
C SER A 320 14.43 1.03 17.81
N ILE A 321 14.47 2.16 17.16
CA ILE A 321 14.78 3.38 17.90
C ILE A 321 13.56 3.62 18.77
N GLN A 322 13.72 3.32 20.04
CA GLN A 322 12.80 3.76 21.05
C GLN A 322 12.67 5.27 20.89
N ASN A 323 11.53 5.72 20.42
CA ASN A 323 11.26 7.13 20.41
C ASN A 323 10.99 7.54 21.85
N SER A 324 11.99 8.06 22.51
CA SER A 324 11.89 8.55 23.88
C SER A 324 10.88 9.70 24.07
N LEU A 325 10.29 10.18 22.98
CA LEU A 325 9.20 11.16 22.98
C LEU A 325 7.82 10.48 23.05
N ASN A 326 7.75 9.19 22.87
CA ASN A 326 6.52 8.44 23.00
C ASN A 326 6.35 8.05 24.46
N THR A 327 5.82 8.96 25.23
CA THR A 327 5.47 8.64 26.61
C THR A 327 4.19 7.82 26.60
N LYS A 328 4.24 6.66 27.24
CA LYS A 328 3.12 5.77 27.50
C LYS A 328 1.91 6.46 28.10
N SER A 329 2.14 7.59 28.77
CA SER A 329 1.14 8.27 29.59
C SER A 329 0.02 8.96 28.84
N ASP A 330 0.17 9.23 27.56
CA ASP A 330 -0.84 9.93 26.77
C ASP A 330 -1.57 9.06 25.72
N GLY A 331 -1.20 7.78 25.61
CA GLY A 331 -1.82 6.84 24.67
C GLY A 331 -1.68 7.25 23.21
N LEU A 332 -0.68 8.08 22.94
CA LEU A 332 -0.47 8.75 21.68
C LEU A 332 0.98 8.64 21.36
N ALA A 333 1.33 7.45 21.09
CA ALA A 333 2.72 7.22 20.88
C ALA A 333 3.24 8.09 19.75
N THR A 334 2.57 8.39 18.73
CA THR A 334 2.81 9.57 17.93
C THR A 334 1.54 10.36 17.78
N GLN A 335 1.42 11.36 18.52
CA GLN A 335 0.72 12.47 17.97
C GLN A 335 1.53 12.92 16.77
N GLY A 336 0.92 12.91 15.61
CA GLY A 336 1.50 13.60 14.48
C GLY A 336 1.78 15.08 14.78
N THR A 337 1.17 15.61 15.80
CA THR A 337 1.41 16.94 16.36
C THR A 337 2.59 16.99 17.31
N ASN A 338 3.02 15.91 17.87
CA ASN A 338 4.31 15.90 18.51
C ASN A 338 5.29 15.96 17.37
N LYS A 339 5.43 17.17 16.88
CA LYS A 339 6.51 17.65 16.07
C LYS A 339 7.69 16.77 16.35
N LEU A 340 7.64 15.62 15.71
CA LEU A 340 8.61 14.58 15.84
C LEU A 340 9.92 15.32 15.63
N ASP A 341 10.72 15.36 16.65
CA ASP A 341 12.08 15.84 16.48
C ASP A 341 12.65 15.04 15.34
N SER A 342 12.85 15.67 14.20
CA SER A 342 13.28 15.01 12.96
C SER A 342 14.54 14.17 13.14
N SER A 343 15.30 14.43 14.21
CA SER A 343 16.47 13.65 14.62
C SER A 343 16.15 12.33 15.34
N LYS A 344 14.89 12.10 15.72
CA LYS A 344 14.44 10.94 16.51
C LYS A 344 13.32 10.14 15.84
N GLN A 345 12.98 10.47 14.60
CA GLN A 345 11.94 9.76 13.86
C GLN A 345 12.43 8.39 13.42
N ASP A 346 11.61 7.37 13.66
CA ASP A 346 11.73 6.08 12.99
C ASP A 346 11.12 6.19 11.59
N LYS A 347 11.86 6.84 10.68
CA LYS A 347 11.45 7.03 9.29
C LYS A 347 12.48 6.44 8.34
N ILE A 348 12.04 5.54 7.48
CA ILE A 348 12.86 4.93 6.43
C ILE A 348 12.06 4.94 5.14
N CYS A 349 12.66 5.36 4.02
CA CYS A 349 12.00 5.45 2.71
C CYS A 349 10.60 6.06 2.85
N ASN A 350 10.49 7.15 3.60
CA ASN A 350 9.25 7.87 3.89
C ASN A 350 8.16 7.12 4.69
N VAL A 351 8.40 5.89 5.13
CA VAL A 351 7.53 5.14 6.05
C VAL A 351 7.92 5.41 7.47
N TYR A 352 6.95 5.65 8.34
CA TYR A 352 7.15 5.95 9.76
C TYR A 352 6.73 4.80 10.65
N ASP A 353 7.44 4.65 11.76
CA ASP A 353 7.04 3.94 12.97
C ASP A 353 6.76 2.43 12.82
N MET A 354 7.31 1.74 11.81
CA MET A 354 7.13 0.28 11.70
C MET A 354 7.84 -0.52 12.80
N ALA A 355 8.79 0.08 13.51
CA ALA A 355 9.51 -0.57 14.64
C ALA A 355 9.29 0.15 15.97
N SER A 356 8.43 1.15 16.00
CA SER A 356 8.19 2.00 17.17
C SER A 356 6.73 2.37 17.29
N ASN A 357 6.41 3.28 18.22
CA ASN A 357 5.09 3.81 18.44
C ASN A 357 4.07 2.76 18.93
N CYS A 358 3.35 2.09 18.04
CA CYS A 358 2.41 1.03 18.40
C CYS A 358 2.75 -0.28 17.70
N LEU A 359 2.54 -1.39 18.40
CA LEU A 359 2.40 -2.69 17.73
C LEU A 359 1.20 -2.62 16.78
N GLU A 360 1.35 -3.15 15.57
CA GLU A 360 0.33 -3.05 14.53
C GLU A 360 -0.34 -4.39 14.24
N TRP A 361 -1.66 -4.39 14.27
CA TRP A 361 -2.45 -5.55 13.85
C TRP A 361 -2.19 -5.86 12.37
N SER A 362 -2.07 -7.15 12.07
CA SER A 362 -2.03 -7.69 10.70
C SER A 362 -3.12 -8.75 10.52
N THR A 363 -3.37 -9.17 9.28
CA THR A 363 -4.31 -10.25 8.97
C THR A 363 -3.72 -11.64 9.25
N GLU A 364 -2.45 -11.69 9.63
CA GLU A 364 -1.76 -12.94 9.99
C GLU A 364 -2.34 -13.55 11.28
N THR A 365 -2.42 -14.87 11.35
CA THR A 365 -2.92 -15.59 12.50
C THR A 365 -1.83 -16.42 13.18
N SER A 366 -1.93 -16.57 14.49
CA SER A 366 -1.02 -17.37 15.31
C SER A 366 -1.64 -18.73 15.66
N SER A 367 -0.83 -19.78 15.76
CA SER A 367 -1.25 -21.11 16.22
C SER A 367 -1.57 -21.17 17.72
N GLY A 368 -1.36 -20.11 18.45
CA GLY A 368 -1.66 -20.04 19.89
C GLY A 368 -3.17 -20.08 20.16
N SER A 369 -3.64 -21.11 20.87
CA SER A 369 -5.09 -21.35 21.06
C SER A 369 -5.84 -20.22 21.78
N ASN A 370 -5.17 -19.49 22.66
CA ASN A 370 -5.73 -18.36 23.39
C ASN A 370 -5.21 -16.99 22.89
N ILE A 371 -4.30 -16.99 21.94
CA ILE A 371 -3.63 -15.79 21.39
C ILE A 371 -3.54 -15.90 19.86
N PRO A 372 -4.67 -16.02 19.16
CA PRO A 372 -4.68 -16.32 17.74
C PRO A 372 -4.37 -15.12 16.84
N CYS A 373 -4.41 -13.90 17.37
CA CYS A 373 -4.17 -12.67 16.61
C CYS A 373 -2.68 -12.35 16.52
N THR A 374 -2.26 -11.70 15.46
CA THR A 374 -0.86 -11.34 15.26
C THR A 374 -0.68 -9.82 15.21
N LEU A 375 0.28 -9.36 15.99
CA LEU A 375 0.81 -7.99 15.99
C LEU A 375 2.21 -8.00 15.36
N ARG A 376 2.56 -6.90 14.69
CA ARG A 376 3.84 -6.71 14.02
C ARG A 376 4.56 -5.47 14.56
N GLY A 377 5.88 -5.45 14.34
CA GLY A 377 6.72 -4.31 14.69
C GLY A 377 7.02 -4.17 16.17
N GLY A 378 7.49 -2.99 16.56
CA GLY A 378 7.75 -2.61 17.94
C GLY A 378 6.74 -1.58 18.47
N ASN A 379 6.88 -1.24 19.75
CA ASN A 379 6.09 -0.16 20.35
C ASN A 379 6.92 0.75 21.26
N CYS A 380 6.32 1.81 21.74
CA CYS A 380 6.95 2.80 22.62
C CYS A 380 7.37 2.26 24.00
N ASN A 381 6.97 1.07 24.37
CA ASN A 381 7.28 0.43 25.65
C ASN A 381 8.41 -0.61 25.53
N ASP A 382 8.79 -0.96 24.32
CA ASP A 382 9.72 -2.05 24.03
C ASP A 382 11.16 -1.57 24.10
N ASN A 383 11.75 -1.36 25.20
CA ASN A 383 13.15 -1.00 25.44
C ASN A 383 14.19 -1.50 24.37
N ASN A 384 13.93 -1.24 23.07
CA ASN A 384 14.70 -1.70 21.92
C ASN A 384 14.74 -3.24 21.72
N VAL A 385 13.72 -3.95 22.17
CA VAL A 385 13.69 -5.43 22.09
C VAL A 385 13.04 -5.90 20.77
N ASN A 386 11.97 -5.24 20.35
CA ASN A 386 11.24 -5.60 19.15
C ASN A 386 11.66 -4.73 17.95
N ASN A 387 11.71 -5.31 16.79
CA ASN A 387 12.09 -4.66 15.54
C ASN A 387 10.94 -4.76 14.50
N THR A 388 11.10 -4.14 13.34
CA THR A 388 10.10 -4.17 12.28
C THR A 388 9.63 -5.58 11.92
N SER A 389 10.51 -6.58 11.92
CA SER A 389 10.17 -7.95 11.54
C SER A 389 9.44 -8.75 12.62
N TYR A 390 9.36 -8.22 13.85
CA TYR A 390 8.78 -8.94 14.98
C TYR A 390 7.33 -9.36 14.77
N ARG A 391 7.01 -10.58 15.21
CA ARG A 391 5.68 -11.16 15.26
C ARG A 391 5.31 -11.47 16.70
N ASN A 392 4.19 -10.95 17.16
CA ASN A 392 3.68 -11.21 18.50
C ASN A 392 2.27 -11.81 18.44
N SER A 393 2.06 -12.90 19.16
CA SER A 393 0.74 -13.51 19.31
C SER A 393 -0.07 -12.79 20.38
N ASN A 394 -1.34 -12.54 20.13
CA ASN A 394 -2.21 -11.80 21.03
C ASN A 394 -3.65 -12.36 21.12
N VAL A 395 -4.36 -11.94 22.18
CA VAL A 395 -5.76 -12.32 22.42
C VAL A 395 -6.70 -11.60 21.47
N THR A 396 -7.80 -12.27 21.11
CA THR A 396 -8.84 -11.70 20.22
C THR A 396 -9.41 -10.36 20.71
N PRO A 397 -9.78 -10.17 21.99
CA PRO A 397 -10.32 -8.91 22.47
C PRO A 397 -9.23 -7.91 22.85
N GLY A 398 -7.97 -8.13 22.46
CA GLY A 398 -6.86 -7.25 22.79
C GLY A 398 -7.06 -5.87 22.18
N CYS A 399 -7.28 -4.86 23.01
CA CYS A 399 -7.42 -3.48 22.61
C CYS A 399 -6.75 -2.58 23.66
N TYR A 400 -5.58 -2.08 23.32
CA TYR A 400 -4.73 -1.35 24.26
C TYR A 400 -4.25 -0.04 23.65
N ASP A 401 -3.66 0.80 24.46
CA ASP A 401 -3.12 2.10 24.07
C ASP A 401 -1.90 2.01 23.14
N ASP A 402 -1.15 0.92 23.23
CA ASP A 402 0.07 0.65 22.48
C ASP A 402 -0.15 -0.21 21.21
N ARG A 403 -1.40 -0.34 20.75
CA ARG A 403 -1.75 -1.15 19.59
C ARG A 403 -2.59 -0.36 18.60
N SER A 404 -2.12 -0.36 17.38
CA SER A 404 -2.74 0.29 16.24
C SER A 404 -2.76 -0.65 15.03
N PHE A 405 -2.81 -0.10 13.84
CA PHE A 405 -2.80 -0.87 12.58
C PHE A 405 -2.43 0.03 11.42
N ARG A 406 -2.09 -0.59 10.30
CA ARG A 406 -1.73 0.11 9.07
C ARG A 406 -2.49 -0.48 7.89
N PRO A 407 -3.25 0.32 7.11
CA PRO A 407 -3.87 -0.15 5.89
C PRO A 407 -2.87 -0.22 4.73
N ILE A 408 -3.22 -1.06 3.76
CA ILE A 408 -2.56 -1.17 2.46
C ILE A 408 -3.52 -0.76 1.35
N LEU A 409 -2.97 -0.33 0.20
CA LEU A 409 -3.72 -0.19 -1.06
C LEU A 409 -3.04 -1.04 -2.13
N TYR A 410 -3.86 -1.69 -2.99
CA TYR A 410 -3.37 -2.48 -4.11
C TYR A 410 -4.30 -2.32 -5.32
N LEU A 411 -3.72 -2.37 -6.52
CA LEU A 411 -4.35 -1.95 -7.77
C LEU A 411 -4.53 -3.09 -8.75
#